data_4f27db0ccd9604020327fdc2d37617e8
#
_entry.id   4f27db0ccd9604020327fdc2d37617e8
#
_cell.length_a   1.000
_cell.length_b   1.000
_cell.length_c   1.000
_cell.angle_alpha   90.00
_cell.angle_beta   90.00
_cell.angle_gamma   90.00
#
_symmetry.space_group_name_H-M   'P 1'
#
loop_
_entity.id
_entity.type
_entity.pdbx_description
1 polymer ?
#
loop_
_entity_poly.entity_id
_entity_poly.type
_entity_poly.pdbx_seq_one_letter_code
_entity_poly.pdbx_strand_id
1 'polypeptide(L)'
;MILDMMPLKEYVECFGGLPDKEDLNVLTQEFIRVYHRFETDPFELISGFGVDWLELLLEHNVNKEEYEVCAIFRDLINDYKAQSI
;
A
#
# COMPACT_ATOMS: atom_id res chain seq x y z
N MET A 1 -3.39 12.30 -7.71
CA MET A 1 -2.48 11.77 -6.66
C MET A 1 -2.53 10.25 -6.64
N ILE A 2 -1.45 9.65 -6.22
CA ILE A 2 -1.35 8.19 -6.12
C ILE A 2 -2.47 7.57 -5.28
N LEU A 3 -2.97 8.31 -4.30
CA LEU A 3 -4.00 7.82 -3.38
C LEU A 3 -5.39 7.73 -4.01
N ASP A 4 -5.55 8.24 -5.22
CA ASP A 4 -6.80 8.13 -5.97
C ASP A 4 -6.84 6.86 -6.83
N MET A 5 -6.10 5.85 -6.44
CA MET A 5 -6.06 4.60 -7.16
C MET A 5 -7.39 3.85 -7.05
N MET A 6 -7.72 3.14 -8.12
CA MET A 6 -8.87 2.25 -8.10
C MET A 6 -8.62 1.09 -7.11
N PRO A 7 -9.68 0.48 -6.55
CA PRO A 7 -9.51 -0.71 -5.72
C PRO A 7 -8.75 -1.81 -6.47
N LEU A 8 -7.97 -2.60 -5.73
CA LEU A 8 -7.16 -3.66 -6.32
C LEU A 8 -8.01 -4.62 -7.18
N LYS A 9 -9.21 -4.93 -6.73
CA LYS A 9 -10.11 -5.80 -7.47
C LYS A 9 -10.44 -5.24 -8.84
N GLU A 10 -10.74 -3.94 -8.93
CA GLU A 10 -11.00 -3.29 -10.21
C GLU A 10 -9.76 -3.26 -11.09
N TYR A 11 -8.59 -3.03 -10.50
CA TYR A 11 -7.35 -3.05 -11.25
C TYR A 11 -7.14 -4.40 -11.93
N VAL A 12 -7.32 -5.49 -11.19
CA VAL A 12 -7.16 -6.84 -11.73
C VAL A 12 -8.14 -7.09 -12.86
N GLU A 13 -9.39 -6.65 -12.71
CA GLU A 13 -10.42 -6.80 -13.75
C GLU A 13 -10.10 -6.00 -15.01
N CYS A 14 -9.61 -4.77 -14.85
CA CYS A 14 -9.33 -3.87 -15.97
C CYS A 14 -8.05 -4.26 -16.72
N PHE A 15 -7.04 -4.72 -16.02
CA PHE A 15 -5.72 -4.97 -16.62
C PHE A 15 -5.39 -6.45 -16.75
N GLY A 16 -6.30 -7.33 -16.34
CA GLY A 16 -6.13 -8.76 -16.52
C GLY A 16 -5.17 -9.43 -15.58
N GLY A 17 -4.74 -8.75 -14.50
CA GLY A 17 -3.83 -9.33 -13.53
C GLY A 17 -3.26 -8.31 -12.57
N LEU A 18 -2.39 -8.78 -11.67
CA LEU A 18 -1.72 -7.94 -10.69
C LEU A 18 -0.64 -7.08 -11.35
N PRO A 19 -0.27 -5.93 -10.74
CA PRO A 19 0.85 -5.12 -11.22
C PRO A 19 2.15 -5.93 -11.23
N ASP A 20 3.05 -5.59 -12.14
CA ASP A 20 4.35 -6.23 -12.17
C ASP A 20 5.28 -5.68 -11.09
N LYS A 21 6.48 -6.25 -10.98
CA LYS A 21 7.44 -5.87 -9.94
C LYS A 21 7.87 -4.41 -10.04
N GLU A 22 8.03 -3.90 -11.24
CA GLU A 22 8.43 -2.50 -11.43
C GLU A 22 7.33 -1.55 -10.96
N ASP A 23 6.09 -1.85 -11.29
CA ASP A 23 4.95 -1.05 -10.84
C ASP A 23 4.82 -1.11 -9.32
N LEU A 24 5.01 -2.27 -8.72
CA LEU A 24 4.96 -2.41 -7.26
C LEU A 24 6.07 -1.62 -6.57
N ASN A 25 7.26 -1.58 -7.17
CA ASN A 25 8.36 -0.76 -6.66
C ASN A 25 8.01 0.73 -6.68
N VAL A 26 7.45 1.20 -7.79
CA VAL A 26 7.04 2.60 -7.91
C VAL A 26 5.96 2.95 -6.91
N LEU A 27 4.96 2.09 -6.75
CA LEU A 27 3.88 2.30 -5.79
C LEU A 27 4.40 2.34 -4.36
N THR A 28 5.34 1.46 -4.02
CA THR A 28 5.96 1.45 -2.71
C THR A 28 6.65 2.77 -2.42
N GLN A 29 7.47 3.25 -3.36
CA GLN A 29 8.20 4.50 -3.19
C GLN A 29 7.26 5.69 -3.07
N GLU A 30 6.23 5.74 -3.89
CA GLU A 30 5.23 6.81 -3.84
C GLU A 30 4.47 6.82 -2.51
N PHE A 31 4.08 5.65 -2.02
CA PHE A 31 3.39 5.54 -0.74
C PHE A 31 4.28 6.06 0.40
N ILE A 32 5.53 5.60 0.45
CA ILE A 32 6.45 6.00 1.51
C ILE A 32 6.72 7.51 1.44
N ARG A 33 6.87 8.05 0.25
CA ARG A 33 7.07 9.50 0.07
C ARG A 33 5.90 10.30 0.62
N VAL A 34 4.67 9.90 0.32
CA VAL A 34 3.48 10.57 0.83
C VAL A 34 3.38 10.44 2.35
N TYR A 35 3.64 9.25 2.86
CA TYR A 35 3.59 8.97 4.29
C TYR A 35 4.55 9.87 5.08
N HIS A 36 5.78 10.02 4.61
CA HIS A 36 6.77 10.83 5.31
C HIS A 36 6.61 12.33 5.08
N ARG A 37 6.24 12.73 3.88
CA ARG A 37 6.24 14.14 3.50
C ARG A 37 5.05 14.91 4.03
N PHE A 38 3.88 14.31 4.01
CA PHE A 38 2.64 15.04 4.29
C PHE A 38 2.08 14.79 5.67
N GLU A 39 2.73 13.96 6.46
CA GLU A 39 2.28 13.64 7.83
C GLU A 39 0.77 13.32 7.88
N THR A 40 0.28 12.68 6.83
CA THR A 40 -1.14 12.34 6.71
C THR A 40 -1.52 11.33 7.80
N ASP A 41 -2.74 11.47 8.33
CA ASP A 41 -3.28 10.49 9.28
C ASP A 41 -3.20 9.10 8.64
N PRO A 42 -2.54 8.12 9.29
CA PRO A 42 -2.42 6.78 8.73
C PRO A 42 -3.76 6.15 8.36
N PHE A 43 -4.79 6.37 9.15
CA PHE A 43 -6.11 5.82 8.87
C PHE A 43 -6.69 6.41 7.58
N GLU A 44 -6.58 7.72 7.40
CA GLU A 44 -7.06 8.39 6.19
C GLU A 44 -6.27 7.94 4.97
N LEU A 45 -4.96 7.78 5.12
CA LEU A 45 -4.10 7.32 4.05
C LEU A 45 -4.49 5.93 3.58
N ILE A 46 -4.75 5.01 4.50
CA ILE A 46 -5.16 3.64 4.18
C ILE A 46 -6.55 3.63 3.55
N SER A 47 -7.47 4.45 4.05
CA SER A 47 -8.82 4.52 3.50
C SER A 47 -8.81 4.96 2.03
N GLY A 48 -7.91 5.87 1.66
CA GLY A 48 -7.78 6.31 0.28
C GLY A 48 -7.04 5.33 -0.62
N PHE A 49 -6.02 4.67 -0.08
CA PHE A 49 -5.17 3.75 -0.85
C PHE A 49 -5.76 2.35 -0.94
N GLY A 50 -6.34 1.85 0.15
CA GLY A 50 -6.92 0.52 0.22
C GLY A 50 -6.00 -0.50 0.88
N VAL A 51 -6.55 -1.24 1.86
CA VAL A 51 -5.77 -2.21 2.61
C VAL A 51 -5.26 -3.35 1.73
N ASP A 52 -6.03 -3.72 0.69
CA ASP A 52 -5.61 -4.78 -0.23
C ASP A 52 -4.32 -4.41 -0.98
N TRP A 53 -4.20 -3.14 -1.38
CA TRP A 53 -2.97 -2.64 -1.98
C TRP A 53 -1.80 -2.71 -1.01
N LEU A 54 -2.04 -2.35 0.25
CA LEU A 54 -0.99 -2.39 1.27
C LEU A 54 -0.52 -3.81 1.54
N GLU A 55 -1.43 -4.77 1.58
CA GLU A 55 -1.07 -6.16 1.76
C GLU A 55 -0.25 -6.68 0.58
N LEU A 56 -0.60 -6.29 -0.64
CA LEU A 56 0.16 -6.65 -1.83
C LEU A 56 1.56 -6.05 -1.79
N LEU A 57 1.68 -4.78 -1.43
CA LEU A 57 2.98 -4.11 -1.32
C LEU A 57 3.82 -4.70 -0.19
N LEU A 58 3.20 -5.07 0.92
CA LEU A 58 3.90 -5.73 2.02
C LEU A 58 4.51 -7.04 1.54
N GLU A 59 3.74 -7.89 0.89
CA GLU A 59 4.23 -9.16 0.37
C GLU A 59 5.36 -8.97 -0.64
N HIS A 60 5.23 -8.00 -1.53
CA HIS A 60 6.26 -7.68 -2.51
C HIS A 60 7.57 -7.30 -1.83
N ASN A 61 7.51 -6.47 -0.79
CA ASN A 61 8.70 -5.99 -0.11
C ASN A 61 9.31 -7.05 0.82
N VAL A 62 8.50 -7.95 1.37
CA VAL A 62 9.01 -9.13 2.11
C VAL A 62 9.88 -9.97 1.17
N ASN A 63 9.42 -10.20 -0.05
CA ASN A 63 10.17 -10.97 -1.04
C ASN A 63 11.47 -10.29 -1.45
N LYS A 64 11.54 -8.97 -1.32
CA LYS A 64 12.76 -8.21 -1.60
C LYS A 64 13.66 -8.02 -0.36
N GLU A 65 13.21 -8.49 0.78
CA GLU A 65 13.93 -8.35 2.05
C GLU A 65 14.10 -6.89 2.49
N GLU A 66 13.14 -6.03 2.09
CA GLU A 66 13.10 -4.63 2.49
C GLU A 66 12.37 -4.49 3.83
N TYR A 67 13.01 -4.89 4.91
CA TYR A 67 12.35 -5.07 6.21
C TYR A 67 11.87 -3.76 6.85
N GLU A 68 12.57 -2.65 6.64
CA GLU A 68 12.14 -1.36 7.16
C GLU A 68 10.80 -0.91 6.56
N VAL A 69 10.66 -1.09 5.26
CA VAL A 69 9.42 -0.78 4.54
C VAL A 69 8.31 -1.72 4.98
N CYS A 70 8.64 -3.00 5.14
CA CYS A 70 7.67 -3.99 5.61
C CYS A 70 7.13 -3.65 6.99
N ALA A 71 7.97 -3.15 7.89
CA ALA A 71 7.54 -2.74 9.22
C ALA A 71 6.51 -1.62 9.16
N ILE A 72 6.71 -0.64 8.27
CA ILE A 72 5.76 0.46 8.09
C ILE A 72 4.41 -0.07 7.60
N PHE A 73 4.40 -0.88 6.56
CA PHE A 73 3.16 -1.43 6.03
C PHE A 73 2.45 -2.33 7.03
N ARG A 74 3.19 -3.18 7.72
CA ARG A 74 2.61 -4.09 8.71
C ARG A 74 1.94 -3.32 9.84
N ASP A 75 2.62 -2.31 10.37
CA ASP A 75 2.08 -1.52 11.47
C ASP A 75 0.83 -0.75 11.05
N LEU A 76 0.83 -0.17 9.86
CA LEU A 76 -0.32 0.54 9.32
C LEU A 76 -1.52 -0.39 9.13
N ILE A 77 -1.29 -1.57 8.57
CA ILE A 77 -2.35 -2.54 8.35
C ILE A 77 -2.95 -2.99 9.69
N ASN A 78 -2.10 -3.28 10.67
CA ASN A 78 -2.56 -3.71 12.00
C ASN A 78 -3.36 -2.62 12.69
N ASP A 79 -2.90 -1.38 12.64
CA ASP A 79 -3.61 -0.26 13.23
C ASP A 79 -4.97 -0.05 12.57
N TYR A 80 -5.03 -0.14 11.25
CA TYR A 80 -6.27 -0.01 10.51
C TYR A 80 -7.27 -1.10 10.90
N LYS A 81 -6.83 -2.34 10.94
CA LYS A 81 -7.70 -3.46 11.31
C LYS A 81 -8.20 -3.35 12.74
N ALA A 82 -7.34 -2.89 13.66
CA ALA A 82 -7.73 -2.70 15.05
C ALA A 82 -8.80 -1.61 15.20
N GLN A 83 -8.74 -0.57 14.39
CA GLN A 83 -9.72 0.53 14.45
C GLN A 83 -11.02 0.21 13.72
N SER A 84 -11.02 -0.78 12.86
CA SER A 84 -12.18 -1.16 12.04
C SER A 84 -13.17 -2.08 12.75
N ILE A 85 -12.86 -2.52 13.95
CA ILE A 85 -13.69 -3.46 14.71
C ILE A 85 -14.85 -2.75 15.41
#